data_5977d752c2b6a1a994c014ed9abbe9ca
#
_entry.id   5977d752c2b6a1a994c014ed9abbe9ca
#
_cell.length_a   1.000
_cell.length_b   1.000
_cell.length_c   1.000
_cell.angle_alpha   90.00
_cell.angle_beta   90.00
_cell.angle_gamma   90.00
#
_symmetry.space_group_name_H-M   'P 1'
#
loop_
_entity.id
_entity.type
_entity.pdbx_description
1 polymer ?
#
loop_
_entity_poly.entity_id
_entity_poly.type
_entity_poly.pdbx_seq_one_letter_code
_entity_poly.pdbx_strand_id
1 'polypeptide(L)'
;MLEQCLALDERVRVIRLPVNVGTYGARNRAFDEATGDFITFLDSDDWAHPRRLEKQVQPLLSEDSLVATTCQALRVTEMLELTEPGRSPFTLGPASLMFRKDAALARLGYIDPIRGSADNEYLRRMIAVFGDNSLLRLRERLVVYRQRRGSLSRADFRGSLWIHPARYAYRSAYTLYHEDIRAGRTEPYLPKNPVHRQFPAPSHLVRADRAPASAEYDVVFAGDWRRFHGVQREMVEEMQMLSRQGLRVGVLQMATFRWMTSERLWVCLPVQRLINRGSVSYCLSTDQTSSALVLIRDPSILQFPRHQPPGVTAKLTAIVASEAPSALDGSDSRYVPQACTAAARELFGAPTVWIPQDQKVRHALEMSGLSQPELASFELPGVIDPREWRVERTGFRADVPVVGRHSRDSSTAWPRERETLFQVYPDSSDTDIRVLGGARSALEILGDAALPSNWLVYDYDEIDVRSFLYQLDFWVYFSDPAEGEALNREVLEALASGCVVILPHRFEETFGDAALYRHPTEVKETVQTYHRQRALFLAQSRRGRARVIELFDPSTYLKQTSTLLERSSPATGPQNEPAGVLPAGTGSQTSSEDGIEERSRSRT
;
A
#
# COMPACT_ATOMS: atom_id res chain seq x y z
N MET A 1 -7.29 39.77 -25.70
CA MET A 1 -8.19 38.60 -25.54
C MET A 1 -9.22 38.85 -24.41
N LEU A 2 -8.86 39.11 -23.14
CA LEU A 2 -9.83 39.37 -22.06
C LEU A 2 -10.73 40.60 -22.34
N GLU A 3 -10.16 41.70 -22.81
CA GLU A 3 -10.92 42.89 -23.19
C GLU A 3 -11.86 42.61 -24.37
N GLN A 4 -11.46 41.79 -25.30
CA GLN A 4 -12.31 41.34 -26.41
C GLN A 4 -13.49 40.50 -25.91
N CYS A 5 -13.26 39.61 -24.93
CA CYS A 5 -14.33 38.81 -24.34
C CYS A 5 -15.35 39.70 -23.60
N LEU A 6 -14.89 40.69 -22.83
CA LEU A 6 -15.77 41.66 -22.14
C LEU A 6 -16.62 42.46 -23.12
N ALA A 7 -16.10 42.72 -24.33
CA ALA A 7 -16.82 43.46 -25.36
C ALA A 7 -17.86 42.59 -26.13
N LEU A 8 -17.81 41.28 -26.01
CA LEU A 8 -18.69 40.35 -26.72
C LEU A 8 -20.08 40.20 -26.05
N ASP A 9 -20.11 40.22 -24.72
CA ASP A 9 -21.34 39.94 -23.99
C ASP A 9 -21.27 40.52 -22.56
N GLU A 10 -22.29 41.28 -22.15
CA GLU A 10 -22.39 41.90 -20.82
C GLU A 10 -22.43 40.92 -19.64
N ARG A 11 -22.73 39.65 -19.89
CA ARG A 11 -22.70 38.58 -18.89
C ARG A 11 -21.29 38.12 -18.56
N VAL A 12 -20.28 38.49 -19.36
CA VAL A 12 -18.89 38.14 -19.13
C VAL A 12 -18.32 39.00 -18.00
N ARG A 13 -17.85 38.36 -16.93
CA ARG A 13 -17.20 39.02 -15.79
C ARG A 13 -15.78 38.52 -15.63
N VAL A 14 -14.83 39.41 -15.38
CA VAL A 14 -13.43 39.07 -15.14
C VAL A 14 -13.10 39.19 -13.66
N ILE A 15 -12.67 38.12 -13.04
CA ILE A 15 -12.19 38.07 -11.66
C ILE A 15 -10.66 38.07 -11.68
N ARG A 16 -10.03 39.16 -11.22
CA ARG A 16 -8.56 39.25 -11.11
C ARG A 16 -8.12 38.80 -9.72
N LEU A 17 -7.17 37.91 -9.67
CA LEU A 17 -6.57 37.41 -8.42
C LEU A 17 -5.18 38.04 -8.24
N PRO A 18 -4.85 38.54 -7.02
CA PRO A 18 -3.57 39.22 -6.78
C PRO A 18 -2.36 38.28 -6.86
N VAL A 19 -2.57 37.00 -6.66
CA VAL A 19 -1.53 35.95 -6.72
C VAL A 19 -2.04 34.74 -7.50
N ASN A 20 -1.11 33.94 -8.05
CA ASN A 20 -1.44 32.70 -8.72
C ASN A 20 -1.80 31.61 -7.70
N VAL A 21 -3.09 31.35 -7.51
CA VAL A 21 -3.64 30.34 -6.59
C VAL A 21 -3.84 28.97 -7.26
N GLY A 22 -3.46 28.81 -8.53
CA GLY A 22 -3.71 27.61 -9.33
C GLY A 22 -5.16 27.51 -9.82
N THR A 23 -5.39 26.56 -10.75
CA THR A 23 -6.69 26.39 -11.42
C THR A 23 -7.84 26.17 -10.42
N TYR A 24 -7.67 25.30 -9.45
CA TYR A 24 -8.78 24.98 -8.51
C TYR A 24 -9.02 26.06 -7.47
N GLY A 25 -7.98 26.78 -7.04
CA GLY A 25 -8.16 27.97 -6.21
C GLY A 25 -8.92 29.07 -6.95
N ALA A 26 -8.64 29.27 -8.24
CA ALA A 26 -9.37 30.21 -9.09
C ALA A 26 -10.83 29.76 -9.32
N ARG A 27 -11.08 28.48 -9.55
CA ARG A 27 -12.45 27.92 -9.67
C ARG A 27 -13.23 28.08 -8.37
N ASN A 28 -12.62 27.85 -7.21
CA ASN A 28 -13.25 28.07 -5.91
C ASN A 28 -13.62 29.56 -5.68
N ARG A 29 -12.80 30.47 -6.17
CA ARG A 29 -13.16 31.90 -6.14
C ARG A 29 -14.35 32.21 -7.06
N ALA A 30 -14.37 31.58 -8.24
CA ALA A 30 -15.49 31.72 -9.17
C ALA A 30 -16.80 31.13 -8.62
N PHE A 31 -16.76 30.08 -7.78
CA PHE A 31 -17.95 29.54 -7.11
C PHE A 31 -18.65 30.57 -6.24
N ASP A 32 -17.89 31.39 -5.49
CA ASP A 32 -18.46 32.43 -4.64
C ASP A 32 -19.16 33.52 -5.43
N GLU A 33 -18.68 33.81 -6.64
CA GLU A 33 -19.19 34.83 -7.53
C GLU A 33 -20.31 34.34 -8.48
N ALA A 34 -20.47 33.01 -8.58
CA ALA A 34 -21.45 32.45 -9.49
C ALA A 34 -22.88 32.64 -8.99
N THR A 35 -23.75 33.20 -9.85
CA THR A 35 -25.17 33.45 -9.57
C THR A 35 -26.12 32.45 -10.22
N GLY A 36 -25.64 31.63 -11.15
CA GLY A 36 -26.44 30.61 -11.85
C GLY A 36 -26.69 29.35 -11.01
N ASP A 37 -27.74 28.62 -11.34
CA ASP A 37 -28.14 27.37 -10.67
C ASP A 37 -27.19 26.23 -10.96
N PHE A 38 -26.47 26.28 -12.08
CA PHE A 38 -25.54 25.28 -12.53
C PHE A 38 -24.14 25.84 -12.74
N ILE A 39 -23.11 25.07 -12.39
CA ILE A 39 -21.71 25.41 -12.62
C ILE A 39 -21.10 24.41 -13.58
N THR A 40 -20.30 24.89 -14.53
CA THR A 40 -19.43 24.08 -15.39
C THR A 40 -18.13 24.81 -15.67
N PHE A 41 -17.13 24.10 -16.19
CA PHE A 41 -15.78 24.62 -16.46
C PHE A 41 -15.43 24.50 -17.94
N LEU A 42 -14.55 25.40 -18.37
CA LEU A 42 -13.83 25.31 -19.64
C LEU A 42 -12.45 25.95 -19.42
N ASP A 43 -11.39 25.23 -19.70
CA ASP A 43 -10.04 25.76 -19.63
C ASP A 43 -9.75 26.62 -20.88
N SER A 44 -8.91 27.63 -20.73
CA SER A 44 -8.69 28.67 -21.77
C SER A 44 -8.04 28.16 -23.06
N ASP A 45 -7.49 26.96 -23.03
CA ASP A 45 -6.86 26.28 -24.17
C ASP A 45 -7.74 25.19 -24.79
N ASP A 46 -8.92 24.94 -24.23
CA ASP A 46 -9.87 23.92 -24.69
C ASP A 46 -11.01 24.51 -25.53
N TRP A 47 -11.65 23.65 -26.32
CA TRP A 47 -12.81 24.03 -27.11
C TRP A 47 -14.06 23.27 -26.66
N ALA A 48 -15.17 24.00 -26.58
CA ALA A 48 -16.49 23.44 -26.31
C ALA A 48 -17.34 23.43 -27.59
N HIS A 49 -18.07 22.34 -27.80
CA HIS A 49 -19.09 22.28 -28.83
C HIS A 49 -20.18 23.34 -28.57
N PRO A 50 -20.71 24.08 -29.57
CA PRO A 50 -21.67 25.15 -29.36
C PRO A 50 -22.92 24.74 -28.56
N ARG A 51 -23.34 23.50 -28.69
CA ARG A 51 -24.49 22.94 -27.95
C ARG A 51 -24.12 22.23 -26.65
N ARG A 52 -22.91 22.40 -26.14
CA ARG A 52 -22.47 21.71 -24.92
C ARG A 52 -23.32 22.06 -23.72
N LEU A 53 -23.55 23.34 -23.47
CA LEU A 53 -24.31 23.81 -22.31
C LEU A 53 -25.76 23.30 -22.37
N GLU A 54 -26.40 23.44 -23.52
CA GLU A 54 -27.75 22.92 -23.78
C GLU A 54 -27.86 21.43 -23.46
N LYS A 55 -26.96 20.62 -24.04
CA LYS A 55 -26.97 19.16 -23.89
C LYS A 55 -26.71 18.71 -22.45
N GLN A 56 -25.87 19.41 -21.71
CA GLN A 56 -25.55 19.06 -20.33
C GLN A 56 -26.61 19.55 -19.33
N VAL A 57 -27.23 20.70 -19.56
CA VAL A 57 -28.22 21.25 -18.62
C VAL A 57 -29.58 20.59 -18.76
N GLN A 58 -29.97 20.20 -19.98
CA GLN A 58 -31.32 19.68 -20.25
C GLN A 58 -31.70 18.45 -19.39
N PRO A 59 -30.84 17.43 -19.20
CA PRO A 59 -31.14 16.35 -18.27
C PRO A 59 -31.29 16.81 -16.83
N LEU A 60 -30.46 17.76 -16.39
CA LEU A 60 -30.55 18.33 -15.05
C LEU A 60 -31.86 19.07 -14.82
N LEU A 61 -32.41 19.74 -15.83
CA LEU A 61 -33.72 20.41 -15.74
C LEU A 61 -34.89 19.43 -15.74
N SER A 62 -34.73 18.27 -16.41
CA SER A 62 -35.79 17.28 -16.57
C SER A 62 -35.86 16.27 -15.43
N GLU A 63 -34.79 16.08 -14.66
CA GLU A 63 -34.69 15.03 -13.64
C GLU A 63 -34.02 15.57 -12.37
N ASP A 64 -34.80 15.75 -11.32
CA ASP A 64 -34.34 16.31 -10.04
C ASP A 64 -33.35 15.39 -9.28
N SER A 65 -33.39 14.09 -9.55
CA SER A 65 -32.46 13.11 -8.96
C SER A 65 -31.04 13.27 -9.49
N LEU A 66 -30.86 13.88 -10.67
CA LEU A 66 -29.55 14.16 -11.23
C LEU A 66 -28.92 15.40 -10.59
N VAL A 67 -27.73 15.23 -10.03
CA VAL A 67 -26.94 16.32 -9.45
C VAL A 67 -25.93 16.85 -10.45
N ALA A 68 -25.44 15.99 -11.36
CA ALA A 68 -24.39 16.37 -12.30
C ALA A 68 -24.48 15.66 -13.64
N THR A 69 -23.84 16.26 -14.65
CA THR A 69 -23.59 15.66 -15.96
C THR A 69 -22.12 15.81 -16.34
N THR A 70 -21.60 14.84 -17.09
CA THR A 70 -20.30 14.93 -17.78
C THR A 70 -20.50 14.53 -19.25
N CYS A 71 -19.56 14.93 -20.12
CA CYS A 71 -19.57 14.51 -21.53
C CYS A 71 -18.22 13.92 -21.94
N GLN A 72 -18.20 13.29 -23.11
CA GLN A 72 -16.94 12.82 -23.68
C GLN A 72 -16.12 13.99 -24.22
N ALA A 73 -14.81 13.85 -24.11
CA ALA A 73 -13.82 14.77 -24.65
C ALA A 73 -12.85 14.07 -25.59
N LEU A 74 -12.39 14.79 -26.61
CA LEU A 74 -11.34 14.37 -27.53
C LEU A 74 -10.03 15.04 -27.13
N ARG A 75 -8.93 14.31 -27.03
CA ARG A 75 -7.60 14.88 -26.81
C ARG A 75 -6.81 15.00 -28.11
N VAL A 76 -6.33 16.21 -28.36
CA VAL A 76 -5.56 16.53 -29.57
C VAL A 76 -4.31 17.35 -29.23
N THR A 77 -3.33 17.28 -30.10
CA THR A 77 -2.16 18.18 -30.10
C THR A 77 -2.57 19.60 -30.55
N GLU A 78 -1.61 20.54 -30.53
CA GLU A 78 -1.82 21.90 -31.12
C GLU A 78 -2.13 21.85 -32.62
N MET A 79 -1.67 20.79 -33.28
CA MET A 79 -1.91 20.56 -34.71
C MET A 79 -3.19 19.71 -34.98
N LEU A 80 -4.02 19.51 -33.94
CA LEU A 80 -5.26 18.71 -33.99
C LEU A 80 -5.05 17.21 -34.28
N GLU A 81 -3.84 16.71 -34.07
CA GLU A 81 -3.53 15.29 -34.15
C GLU A 81 -3.94 14.57 -32.88
N LEU A 82 -4.34 13.31 -33.01
CA LEU A 82 -4.67 12.47 -31.83
C LEU A 82 -3.41 12.22 -30.98
N THR A 83 -3.52 12.42 -29.66
CA THR A 83 -2.37 12.35 -28.77
C THR A 83 -1.87 10.93 -28.48
N GLU A 84 -2.71 9.92 -28.68
CA GLU A 84 -2.39 8.52 -28.42
C GLU A 84 -2.95 7.63 -29.54
N PRO A 85 -2.23 7.49 -30.67
CA PRO A 85 -2.63 6.56 -31.72
C PRO A 85 -2.77 5.13 -31.20
N GLY A 86 -3.81 4.41 -31.63
CA GLY A 86 -4.08 3.03 -31.20
C GLY A 86 -4.88 2.89 -29.90
N ARG A 87 -5.23 4.00 -29.25
CA ARG A 87 -6.16 4.03 -28.12
C ARG A 87 -7.43 4.78 -28.44
N SER A 88 -8.47 4.55 -27.62
CA SER A 88 -9.66 5.37 -27.74
C SER A 88 -9.29 6.85 -27.53
N PRO A 89 -9.49 7.71 -28.53
CA PRO A 89 -9.21 9.13 -28.40
C PRO A 89 -10.21 9.84 -27.48
N PHE A 90 -11.25 9.11 -27.05
CA PHE A 90 -12.32 9.65 -26.23
C PHE A 90 -12.07 9.32 -24.77
N THR A 91 -12.24 10.33 -23.94
CA THR A 91 -12.13 10.21 -22.49
C THR A 91 -13.34 10.85 -21.84
N LEU A 92 -13.84 10.24 -20.77
CA LEU A 92 -14.72 10.96 -19.86
C LEU A 92 -13.89 12.06 -19.20
N GLY A 93 -14.26 13.31 -19.49
CA GLY A 93 -13.53 14.47 -19.02
C GLY A 93 -14.07 14.97 -17.68
N PRO A 94 -13.40 14.76 -16.54
CA PRO A 94 -13.82 15.39 -15.28
C PRO A 94 -13.90 16.92 -15.38
N ALA A 95 -13.07 17.54 -16.23
CA ALA A 95 -13.12 18.97 -16.50
C ALA A 95 -14.38 19.41 -17.28
N SER A 96 -15.15 18.47 -17.87
CA SER A 96 -16.44 18.76 -18.50
C SER A 96 -17.63 18.74 -17.51
N LEU A 97 -17.38 18.52 -16.22
CA LEU A 97 -18.41 18.43 -15.20
C LEU A 97 -19.32 19.67 -15.20
N MET A 98 -20.64 19.42 -15.24
CA MET A 98 -21.69 20.42 -14.95
C MET A 98 -22.52 19.89 -13.77
N PHE A 99 -22.83 20.74 -12.80
CA PHE A 99 -23.51 20.30 -11.57
C PHE A 99 -24.42 21.39 -10.98
N ARG A 100 -25.40 20.98 -10.17
CA ARG A 100 -26.25 21.86 -9.39
C ARG A 100 -25.42 22.55 -8.29
N LYS A 101 -25.30 23.87 -8.38
CA LYS A 101 -24.46 24.68 -7.49
C LYS A 101 -24.79 24.47 -6.02
N ASP A 102 -26.04 24.75 -5.63
CA ASP A 102 -26.45 24.81 -4.23
C ASP A 102 -26.36 23.42 -3.57
N ALA A 103 -26.80 22.35 -4.26
CA ALA A 103 -26.69 20.98 -3.77
C ALA A 103 -25.24 20.56 -3.55
N ALA A 104 -24.35 20.87 -4.50
CA ALA A 104 -22.95 20.53 -4.41
C ALA A 104 -22.23 21.34 -3.33
N LEU A 105 -22.39 22.67 -3.29
CA LEU A 105 -21.72 23.50 -2.29
C LEU A 105 -22.19 23.19 -0.86
N ALA A 106 -23.48 22.90 -0.65
CA ALA A 106 -24.02 22.57 0.66
C ALA A 106 -23.44 21.25 1.22
N ARG A 107 -23.26 20.24 0.37
CA ARG A 107 -22.86 18.90 0.80
C ARG A 107 -21.36 18.63 0.66
N LEU A 108 -20.75 19.13 -0.41
CA LEU A 108 -19.33 18.87 -0.73
C LEU A 108 -18.42 20.03 -0.37
N GLY A 109 -18.95 21.26 -0.34
CA GLY A 109 -18.11 22.45 -0.26
C GLY A 109 -17.29 22.65 -1.53
N TYR A 110 -16.02 22.96 -1.38
CA TYR A 110 -15.13 23.42 -2.45
C TYR A 110 -14.27 22.30 -3.04
N ILE A 111 -13.71 22.58 -4.22
CA ILE A 111 -12.68 21.74 -4.83
C ILE A 111 -11.39 21.87 -3.99
N ASP A 112 -10.67 20.77 -3.78
CA ASP A 112 -9.39 20.79 -3.09
C ASP A 112 -8.41 21.75 -3.80
N PRO A 113 -7.88 22.80 -3.13
CA PRO A 113 -7.09 23.87 -3.76
C PRO A 113 -5.65 23.46 -4.06
N ILE A 114 -5.45 22.28 -4.68
CA ILE A 114 -4.16 21.79 -5.17
C ILE A 114 -3.96 22.15 -6.65
N ARG A 115 -2.81 21.81 -7.22
CA ARG A 115 -2.42 22.21 -8.58
C ARG A 115 -2.66 21.17 -9.67
N GLY A 116 -3.27 20.03 -9.33
CA GLY A 116 -3.58 18.98 -10.31
C GLY A 116 -4.46 17.87 -9.74
N SER A 117 -5.32 17.27 -10.54
CA SER A 117 -6.18 16.10 -10.20
C SER A 117 -7.37 16.37 -9.25
N ALA A 118 -7.61 17.59 -8.80
CA ALA A 118 -8.71 17.85 -7.88
C ALA A 118 -10.10 17.82 -8.56
N ASP A 119 -10.17 17.95 -9.87
CA ASP A 119 -11.37 17.72 -10.68
C ASP A 119 -11.87 16.28 -10.57
N ASN A 120 -10.94 15.32 -10.62
CA ASN A 120 -11.25 13.89 -10.42
C ASN A 120 -11.69 13.60 -8.98
N GLU A 121 -11.05 14.22 -8.02
CA GLU A 121 -11.40 14.10 -6.62
C GLU A 121 -12.84 14.61 -6.40
N TYR A 122 -13.13 15.84 -6.86
CA TYR A 122 -14.43 16.47 -6.68
C TYR A 122 -15.57 15.68 -7.31
N LEU A 123 -15.37 15.20 -8.56
CA LEU A 123 -16.33 14.32 -9.24
C LEU A 123 -16.59 13.03 -8.46
N ARG A 124 -15.54 12.38 -7.96
CA ARG A 124 -15.67 11.12 -7.22
C ARG A 124 -16.26 11.32 -5.83
N ARG A 125 -15.96 12.44 -5.16
CA ARG A 125 -16.59 12.82 -3.91
C ARG A 125 -18.09 13.07 -4.11
N MET A 126 -18.48 13.72 -5.21
CA MET A 126 -19.88 13.88 -5.58
C MET A 126 -20.59 12.53 -5.72
N ILE A 127 -19.98 11.58 -6.42
CA ILE A 127 -20.52 10.22 -6.55
C ILE A 127 -20.59 9.52 -5.17
N ALA A 128 -19.60 9.70 -4.31
CA ALA A 128 -19.61 9.09 -2.98
C ALA A 128 -20.75 9.62 -2.08
N VAL A 129 -21.16 10.87 -2.27
CA VAL A 129 -22.20 11.52 -1.46
C VAL A 129 -23.61 11.34 -2.02
N PHE A 130 -23.76 11.44 -3.35
CA PHE A 130 -25.09 11.44 -3.98
C PHE A 130 -25.43 10.09 -4.67
N GLY A 131 -24.45 9.17 -4.75
CA GLY A 131 -24.60 7.88 -5.42
C GLY A 131 -24.28 7.93 -6.92
N ASP A 132 -24.05 6.76 -7.51
CA ASP A 132 -23.67 6.62 -8.92
C ASP A 132 -24.75 7.10 -9.89
N ASN A 133 -26.02 6.95 -9.51
CA ASN A 133 -27.16 7.35 -10.34
C ASN A 133 -27.39 8.88 -10.37
N SER A 134 -26.73 9.64 -9.52
CA SER A 134 -26.83 11.11 -9.51
C SER A 134 -26.01 11.80 -10.62
N LEU A 135 -25.18 11.04 -11.34
CA LEU A 135 -24.31 11.52 -12.39
C LEU A 135 -24.68 10.88 -13.75
N LEU A 136 -25.17 11.68 -14.69
CA LEU A 136 -25.36 11.25 -16.07
C LEU A 136 -24.10 11.50 -16.92
N ARG A 137 -23.60 10.44 -17.55
CA ARG A 137 -22.44 10.49 -18.47
C ARG A 137 -22.94 10.50 -19.91
N LEU A 138 -22.95 11.69 -20.50
CA LEU A 138 -23.34 11.87 -21.91
C LEU A 138 -22.30 11.21 -22.82
N ARG A 139 -22.78 10.48 -23.83
CA ARG A 139 -21.92 9.83 -24.81
C ARG A 139 -21.47 10.78 -25.93
N GLU A 140 -22.08 11.95 -26.00
CA GLU A 140 -21.73 12.99 -26.96
C GLU A 140 -20.35 13.59 -26.66
N ARG A 141 -19.64 13.91 -27.73
CA ARG A 141 -18.30 14.48 -27.74
C ARG A 141 -18.42 16.00 -27.77
N LEU A 142 -18.46 16.63 -26.60
CA LEU A 142 -18.79 18.03 -26.49
C LEU A 142 -17.61 18.91 -26.06
N VAL A 143 -16.41 18.33 -25.90
CA VAL A 143 -15.19 19.05 -25.54
C VAL A 143 -14.00 18.51 -26.33
N VAL A 144 -13.10 19.41 -26.72
CA VAL A 144 -11.80 19.10 -27.30
C VAL A 144 -10.72 19.64 -26.36
N TYR A 145 -9.96 18.75 -25.75
CA TYR A 145 -8.82 19.09 -24.89
C TYR A 145 -7.57 19.23 -25.75
N ARG A 146 -7.02 20.42 -25.80
CA ARG A 146 -5.84 20.74 -26.61
C ARG A 146 -4.57 20.71 -25.75
N GLN A 147 -3.68 19.79 -26.04
CA GLN A 147 -2.41 19.65 -25.34
C GLN A 147 -1.34 20.58 -25.93
N ARG A 148 -0.93 21.58 -25.16
CA ARG A 148 0.17 22.50 -25.51
C ARG A 148 1.51 22.07 -24.92
N ARG A 149 2.62 22.56 -25.49
CA ARG A 149 3.92 22.55 -24.83
C ARG A 149 3.80 23.32 -23.51
N GLY A 150 4.16 22.69 -22.38
CA GLY A 150 4.01 23.30 -21.05
C GLY A 150 2.67 23.04 -20.34
N SER A 151 1.73 22.31 -20.95
CA SER A 151 0.53 21.85 -20.24
C SER A 151 0.90 21.04 -19.00
N LEU A 152 0.31 21.38 -17.86
CA LEU A 152 0.52 20.73 -16.56
C LEU A 152 0.27 19.21 -16.62
N SER A 153 -0.72 18.81 -17.41
CA SER A 153 -1.06 17.39 -17.57
C SER A 153 -0.03 16.60 -18.36
N ARG A 154 0.70 17.23 -19.30
CA ARG A 154 1.70 16.54 -20.14
C ARG A 154 2.92 16.07 -19.36
N ALA A 155 3.35 16.82 -18.37
CA ALA A 155 4.46 16.44 -17.49
C ALA A 155 4.08 15.28 -16.55
N ASP A 156 2.81 15.16 -16.21
CA ASP A 156 2.29 14.17 -15.26
C ASP A 156 1.84 12.85 -15.91
N PHE A 157 1.80 12.78 -17.26
CA PHE A 157 1.44 11.59 -18.02
C PHE A 157 2.47 11.36 -19.12
N ARG A 158 3.24 10.28 -19.04
CA ARG A 158 4.23 9.88 -20.04
C ARG A 158 3.88 8.53 -20.61
N GLY A 159 3.83 8.44 -21.94
CA GLY A 159 3.47 7.19 -22.62
C GLY A 159 2.12 6.63 -22.19
N SER A 160 1.91 5.37 -22.50
CA SER A 160 0.57 4.78 -22.44
C SER A 160 0.02 4.51 -21.04
N LEU A 161 0.85 4.42 -20.00
CA LEU A 161 0.38 4.03 -18.66
C LEU A 161 1.05 4.80 -17.51
N TRP A 162 2.11 5.55 -17.78
CA TRP A 162 2.82 6.23 -16.70
C TRP A 162 2.04 7.43 -16.17
N ILE A 163 1.88 7.48 -14.86
CA ILE A 163 1.32 8.62 -14.13
C ILE A 163 2.37 9.08 -13.14
N HIS A 164 2.49 10.39 -12.96
CA HIS A 164 3.36 10.97 -11.95
C HIS A 164 3.03 10.39 -10.56
N PRO A 165 4.02 9.92 -9.78
CA PRO A 165 3.81 9.30 -8.47
C PRO A 165 2.95 10.13 -7.51
N ALA A 166 3.07 11.46 -7.56
CA ALA A 166 2.25 12.35 -6.75
C ALA A 166 0.74 12.23 -7.05
N ARG A 167 0.36 12.05 -8.33
CA ARG A 167 -1.06 11.81 -8.69
C ARG A 167 -1.54 10.46 -8.22
N TYR A 168 -0.66 9.46 -8.28
CA TYR A 168 -0.96 8.12 -7.77
C TYR A 168 -1.22 8.17 -6.25
N ALA A 169 -0.31 8.77 -5.48
CA ALA A 169 -0.43 8.90 -4.03
C ALA A 169 -1.68 9.69 -3.62
N TYR A 170 -1.93 10.85 -4.28
CA TYR A 170 -3.12 11.66 -4.04
C TYR A 170 -4.41 10.89 -4.30
N ARG A 171 -4.46 10.13 -5.41
CA ARG A 171 -5.63 9.33 -5.73
C ARG A 171 -5.86 8.19 -4.74
N SER A 172 -4.81 7.51 -4.31
CA SER A 172 -4.91 6.50 -3.26
C SER A 172 -5.48 7.11 -1.97
N ALA A 173 -5.00 8.30 -1.59
CA ALA A 173 -5.43 8.99 -0.37
C ALA A 173 -6.91 9.39 -0.40
N TYR A 174 -7.39 10.02 -1.48
CA TYR A 174 -8.79 10.40 -1.56
C TYR A 174 -9.72 9.21 -1.83
N THR A 175 -9.23 8.12 -2.41
CA THR A 175 -10.05 6.91 -2.59
C THR A 175 -10.49 6.35 -1.23
N LEU A 176 -9.56 6.23 -0.29
CA LEU A 176 -9.89 5.82 1.08
C LEU A 176 -10.85 6.83 1.76
N TYR A 177 -10.60 8.13 1.60
CA TYR A 177 -11.49 9.16 2.13
C TYR A 177 -12.93 9.02 1.59
N HIS A 178 -13.08 8.72 0.29
CA HIS A 178 -14.40 8.47 -0.31
C HIS A 178 -15.05 7.17 0.17
N GLU A 179 -14.28 6.12 0.46
CA GLU A 179 -14.78 4.91 1.13
C GLU A 179 -15.31 5.24 2.55
N ASP A 180 -14.58 6.09 3.27
CA ASP A 180 -14.98 6.53 4.61
C ASP A 180 -16.26 7.39 4.57
N ILE A 181 -16.44 8.22 3.52
CA ILE A 181 -17.70 8.97 3.30
C ILE A 181 -18.86 8.00 3.06
N ARG A 182 -18.71 7.03 2.14
CA ARG A 182 -19.77 6.04 1.85
C ARG A 182 -20.18 5.23 3.08
N ALA A 183 -19.22 4.95 3.95
CA ALA A 183 -19.44 4.22 5.19
C ALA A 183 -19.92 5.11 6.36
N GLY A 184 -20.13 6.41 6.15
CA GLY A 184 -20.55 7.34 7.18
C GLY A 184 -19.50 7.62 8.27
N ARG A 185 -18.22 7.34 8.01
CA ARG A 185 -17.13 7.51 8.99
C ARG A 185 -16.50 8.90 8.99
N THR A 186 -16.76 9.69 7.94
CA THR A 186 -16.23 11.06 7.81
C THR A 186 -17.18 11.94 7.03
N GLU A 187 -17.06 13.25 7.27
CA GLU A 187 -17.85 14.27 6.59
C GLU A 187 -17.28 14.56 5.19
N PRO A 188 -18.14 14.76 4.17
CA PRO A 188 -17.70 15.00 2.80
C PRO A 188 -17.32 16.45 2.50
N TYR A 189 -17.65 17.40 3.38
CA TYR A 189 -17.47 18.83 3.15
C TYR A 189 -15.99 19.22 3.23
N LEU A 190 -15.45 19.80 2.16
CA LEU A 190 -14.13 20.43 2.15
C LEU A 190 -14.27 21.95 2.15
N PRO A 191 -13.70 22.66 3.13
CA PRO A 191 -13.71 24.11 3.16
C PRO A 191 -12.82 24.67 2.05
N LYS A 192 -13.08 25.94 1.66
CA LYS A 192 -12.33 26.63 0.59
C LYS A 192 -10.83 26.69 0.84
N ASN A 193 -10.43 26.93 2.10
CA ASN A 193 -9.06 27.02 2.56
C ASN A 193 -8.91 26.08 3.76
N PRO A 194 -8.65 24.78 3.56
CA PRO A 194 -8.53 23.84 4.65
C PRO A 194 -7.28 24.13 5.49
N VAL A 195 -7.47 24.37 6.79
CA VAL A 195 -6.37 24.47 7.76
C VAL A 195 -5.75 23.09 7.97
N HIS A 196 -6.61 22.08 8.09
CA HIS A 196 -6.23 20.67 8.17
C HIS A 196 -6.82 19.91 7.00
N ARG A 197 -6.02 19.10 6.37
CA ARG A 197 -6.46 18.27 5.25
C ARG A 197 -7.16 17.01 5.76
N GLN A 198 -8.28 16.64 5.15
CA GLN A 198 -8.98 15.39 5.43
C GLN A 198 -8.21 14.14 4.94
N PHE A 199 -7.33 14.33 3.96
CA PHE A 199 -6.45 13.32 3.41
C PHE A 199 -5.18 13.99 2.88
N PRO A 200 -4.03 13.29 2.87
CA PRO A 200 -2.75 13.88 2.46
C PRO A 200 -2.71 14.21 0.98
N ALA A 201 -2.01 15.29 0.65
CA ALA A 201 -1.67 15.64 -0.72
C ALA A 201 -0.15 15.84 -0.83
N PRO A 202 0.50 15.21 -1.82
CA PRO A 202 1.93 15.37 -2.05
C PRO A 202 2.33 16.83 -2.31
N SER A 203 3.52 17.22 -1.85
CA SER A 203 4.07 18.58 -2.02
C SER A 203 4.08 19.03 -3.49
N HIS A 204 4.39 18.14 -4.41
CA HIS A 204 4.34 18.38 -5.85
C HIS A 204 2.98 18.91 -6.35
N LEU A 205 1.89 18.51 -5.72
CA LEU A 205 0.55 18.98 -6.07
C LEU A 205 0.10 20.22 -5.27
N VAL A 206 0.73 20.49 -4.13
CA VAL A 206 0.40 21.63 -3.25
C VAL A 206 1.25 22.86 -3.58
N ARG A 207 2.55 22.68 -3.75
CA ARG A 207 3.52 23.77 -3.95
C ARG A 207 3.40 24.39 -5.35
N ALA A 208 3.62 25.69 -5.40
CA ALA A 208 3.57 26.44 -6.66
C ALA A 208 4.70 26.06 -7.62
N ASP A 209 5.90 25.83 -7.09
CA ASP A 209 7.11 25.49 -7.82
C ASP A 209 7.17 24.02 -8.23
N ARG A 210 6.27 23.17 -7.68
CA ARG A 210 6.26 21.72 -7.88
C ARG A 210 7.60 21.04 -7.60
N ALA A 211 8.47 21.68 -6.82
CA ALA A 211 9.78 21.16 -6.48
C ALA A 211 9.65 19.81 -5.74
N PRO A 212 10.61 18.88 -5.95
CA PRO A 212 10.70 17.68 -5.13
C PRO A 212 10.78 18.03 -3.65
N ALA A 213 10.11 17.26 -2.80
CA ALA A 213 10.29 17.38 -1.36
C ALA A 213 11.61 16.74 -0.94
N SER A 214 12.21 17.27 0.13
CA SER A 214 13.29 16.61 0.86
C SER A 214 12.73 16.10 2.19
N ALA A 215 12.98 14.83 2.51
CA ALA A 215 12.52 14.21 3.74
C ALA A 215 13.55 13.20 4.23
N GLU A 216 13.61 13.05 5.56
CA GLU A 216 14.45 12.06 6.22
C GLU A 216 13.58 11.09 7.01
N TYR A 217 13.90 9.82 6.92
CA TYR A 217 13.23 8.74 7.65
C TYR A 217 14.23 7.87 8.38
N ASP A 218 13.78 7.32 9.50
CA ASP A 218 14.56 6.32 10.23
C ASP A 218 14.46 4.98 9.50
N VAL A 219 13.25 4.60 9.04
CA VAL A 219 13.01 3.38 8.28
C VAL A 219 12.08 3.66 7.09
N VAL A 220 12.45 3.19 5.90
CA VAL A 220 11.55 3.17 4.73
C VAL A 220 11.24 1.72 4.36
N PHE A 221 9.97 1.37 4.35
CA PHE A 221 9.49 0.09 3.85
C PHE A 221 9.25 0.15 2.36
N ALA A 222 10.02 -0.61 1.59
CA ALA A 222 9.84 -0.74 0.14
C ALA A 222 9.12 -2.05 -0.18
N GLY A 223 8.03 -1.97 -0.94
CA GLY A 223 7.19 -3.12 -1.26
C GLY A 223 6.15 -2.85 -2.33
N ASP A 224 5.47 -3.89 -2.78
CA ASP A 224 4.32 -3.75 -3.68
C ASP A 224 3.02 -3.59 -2.88
N TRP A 225 2.63 -2.35 -2.68
CA TRP A 225 1.48 -1.96 -1.87
C TRP A 225 0.14 -1.97 -2.60
N ARG A 226 0.10 -2.48 -3.83
CA ARG A 226 -1.14 -2.58 -4.61
C ARG A 226 -2.05 -3.70 -4.14
N ARG A 227 -1.52 -4.66 -3.40
CA ARG A 227 -2.23 -5.81 -2.83
C ARG A 227 -1.93 -5.93 -1.35
N PHE A 228 -2.78 -6.68 -0.63
CA PHE A 228 -2.64 -6.90 0.79
C PHE A 228 -2.62 -8.40 1.09
N HIS A 229 -1.43 -8.96 1.18
CA HIS A 229 -1.17 -10.38 1.47
C HIS A 229 -0.33 -10.54 2.74
N GLY A 230 0.13 -11.75 3.05
CA GLY A 230 0.90 -12.05 4.25
C GLY A 230 2.05 -11.10 4.52
N VAL A 231 2.92 -10.89 3.53
CA VAL A 231 4.08 -9.99 3.63
C VAL A 231 3.68 -8.53 3.90
N GLN A 232 2.63 -8.02 3.24
CA GLN A 232 2.15 -6.66 3.49
C GLN A 232 1.48 -6.53 4.86
N ARG A 233 0.80 -7.59 5.35
CA ARG A 233 0.23 -7.60 6.72
C ARG A 233 1.34 -7.50 7.76
N GLU A 234 2.42 -8.27 7.61
CA GLU A 234 3.59 -8.19 8.49
C GLU A 234 4.18 -6.78 8.51
N MET A 235 4.46 -6.22 7.32
CA MET A 235 5.02 -4.87 7.23
C MET A 235 4.09 -3.80 7.83
N VAL A 236 2.76 -3.96 7.74
CA VAL A 236 1.80 -3.03 8.38
C VAL A 236 1.94 -3.04 9.90
N GLU A 237 2.08 -4.20 10.52
CA GLU A 237 2.27 -4.31 11.97
C GLU A 237 3.63 -3.76 12.39
N GLU A 238 4.68 -4.05 11.62
CA GLU A 238 6.02 -3.48 11.84
C GLU A 238 6.02 -1.96 11.74
N MET A 239 5.42 -1.40 10.70
CA MET A 239 5.28 0.05 10.53
C MET A 239 4.54 0.70 11.70
N GLN A 240 3.44 0.10 12.15
CA GLN A 240 2.68 0.59 13.30
C GLN A 240 3.52 0.56 14.58
N MET A 241 4.26 -0.53 14.79
CA MET A 241 5.12 -0.70 15.96
C MET A 241 6.23 0.33 15.98
N LEU A 242 6.97 0.51 14.88
CA LEU A 242 8.05 1.48 14.78
C LEU A 242 7.53 2.92 14.91
N SER A 243 6.38 3.23 14.29
CA SER A 243 5.75 4.54 14.45
C SER A 243 5.32 4.82 15.88
N ARG A 244 4.80 3.83 16.63
CA ARG A 244 4.48 3.96 18.07
C ARG A 244 5.71 4.20 18.95
N GLN A 245 6.90 3.76 18.51
CA GLN A 245 8.18 4.07 19.16
C GLN A 245 8.73 5.46 18.79
N GLY A 246 8.00 6.24 18.01
CA GLY A 246 8.38 7.59 17.60
C GLY A 246 9.35 7.64 16.41
N LEU A 247 9.62 6.52 15.74
CA LEU A 247 10.44 6.50 14.53
C LEU A 247 9.66 7.08 13.35
N ARG A 248 10.36 7.83 12.50
CA ARG A 248 9.83 8.35 11.23
C ARG A 248 9.83 7.24 10.19
N VAL A 249 8.65 6.74 9.86
CA VAL A 249 8.47 5.61 8.95
C VAL A 249 7.97 6.08 7.60
N GLY A 250 8.67 5.67 6.53
CA GLY A 250 8.30 5.91 5.14
C GLY A 250 7.79 4.65 4.45
N VAL A 251 6.95 4.83 3.41
CA VAL A 251 6.43 3.77 2.55
C VAL A 251 6.77 4.08 1.11
N LEU A 252 7.53 3.21 0.46
CA LEU A 252 7.93 3.32 -0.94
C LEU A 252 7.24 2.24 -1.79
N GLN A 253 6.49 2.65 -2.83
CA GLN A 253 5.87 1.73 -3.78
C GLN A 253 6.89 1.22 -4.79
N MET A 254 7.12 -0.09 -4.81
CA MET A 254 7.85 -0.79 -5.84
C MET A 254 7.01 -1.97 -6.35
N ALA A 255 6.91 -2.11 -7.68
CA ALA A 255 6.11 -3.17 -8.27
C ALA A 255 6.92 -4.46 -8.42
N THR A 256 6.34 -5.59 -8.03
CA THR A 256 6.92 -6.90 -8.34
C THR A 256 6.53 -7.37 -9.74
N PHE A 257 7.46 -8.02 -10.45
CA PHE A 257 7.18 -8.63 -11.75
C PHE A 257 6.17 -9.79 -11.65
N ARG A 258 6.06 -10.43 -10.49
CA ARG A 258 5.13 -11.55 -10.27
C ARG A 258 3.65 -11.11 -10.30
N TRP A 259 3.39 -9.82 -10.19
CA TRP A 259 2.03 -9.25 -10.19
C TRP A 259 1.87 -8.17 -11.24
N MET A 260 2.31 -8.47 -12.45
CA MET A 260 2.06 -7.60 -13.58
C MET A 260 0.58 -7.65 -13.95
N THR A 261 -0.05 -6.49 -13.99
CA THR A 261 -1.43 -6.34 -14.39
C THR A 261 -1.60 -5.13 -15.30
N SER A 262 -2.53 -5.21 -16.24
CA SER A 262 -2.98 -4.06 -17.03
C SER A 262 -3.89 -3.13 -16.24
N GLU A 263 -4.41 -3.56 -15.09
CA GLU A 263 -5.24 -2.76 -14.23
C GLU A 263 -4.41 -1.77 -13.41
N ARG A 264 -4.99 -0.60 -13.18
CA ARG A 264 -4.38 0.44 -12.38
C ARG A 264 -4.85 0.31 -10.94
N LEU A 265 -4.09 -0.45 -10.15
CA LEU A 265 -4.35 -0.65 -8.73
C LEU A 265 -3.71 0.47 -7.90
N TRP A 266 -4.38 0.86 -6.82
CA TRP A 266 -3.93 1.88 -5.86
C TRP A 266 -3.29 1.22 -4.64
N VAL A 267 -2.74 2.04 -3.72
CA VAL A 267 -2.25 1.53 -2.44
C VAL A 267 -3.39 0.82 -1.71
N CYS A 268 -3.15 -0.36 -1.19
CA CYS A 268 -4.14 -1.14 -0.45
C CYS A 268 -4.64 -0.38 0.79
N LEU A 269 -5.91 -0.59 1.13
CA LEU A 269 -6.58 0.19 2.17
C LEU A 269 -5.88 0.19 3.54
N PRO A 270 -5.35 -0.92 4.07
CA PRO A 270 -4.68 -0.92 5.36
C PRO A 270 -3.47 0.00 5.42
N VAL A 271 -2.61 -0.05 4.39
CA VAL A 271 -1.44 0.84 4.28
C VAL A 271 -1.88 2.29 4.07
N GLN A 272 -2.88 2.51 3.21
CA GLN A 272 -3.40 3.86 2.98
C GLN A 272 -4.02 4.48 4.24
N ARG A 273 -4.63 3.68 5.12
CA ARG A 273 -5.11 4.17 6.43
C ARG A 273 -3.98 4.68 7.31
N LEU A 274 -2.83 4.00 7.35
CA LEU A 274 -1.66 4.48 8.09
C LEU A 274 -1.15 5.81 7.53
N ILE A 275 -1.12 5.94 6.19
CA ILE A 275 -0.71 7.16 5.50
C ILE A 275 -1.69 8.30 5.79
N ASN A 276 -3.01 8.07 5.66
CA ASN A 276 -4.01 9.11 5.88
C ASN A 276 -4.05 9.58 7.34
N ARG A 277 -3.75 8.71 8.30
CA ARG A 277 -3.64 9.04 9.73
C ARG A 277 -2.31 9.73 10.11
N GLY A 278 -1.37 9.80 9.17
CA GLY A 278 -0.04 10.37 9.43
C GLY A 278 0.87 9.48 10.28
N SER A 279 0.50 8.20 10.51
CA SER A 279 1.36 7.24 11.21
C SER A 279 2.60 6.88 10.41
N VAL A 280 2.49 6.88 9.09
CA VAL A 280 3.58 6.71 8.13
C VAL A 280 3.44 7.70 6.99
N SER A 281 4.54 7.95 6.26
CA SER A 281 4.55 8.88 5.12
C SER A 281 4.76 8.14 3.81
N TYR A 282 4.06 8.53 2.75
CA TYR A 282 4.29 8.00 1.42
C TYR A 282 5.51 8.66 0.78
N CYS A 283 6.53 7.88 0.45
CA CYS A 283 7.74 8.33 -0.24
C CYS A 283 7.49 8.35 -1.76
N LEU A 284 7.59 9.53 -2.37
CA LEU A 284 7.50 9.62 -3.82
C LEU A 284 8.84 9.27 -4.45
N SER A 285 8.83 8.47 -5.49
CA SER A 285 10.04 8.17 -6.29
C SER A 285 10.62 9.39 -7.03
N THR A 286 9.95 10.53 -6.97
CA THR A 286 10.38 11.81 -7.56
C THR A 286 10.91 12.79 -6.50
N ASP A 287 10.81 12.46 -5.23
CA ASP A 287 11.33 13.28 -4.13
C ASP A 287 12.80 12.93 -3.81
N GLN A 288 13.45 13.77 -3.01
CA GLN A 288 14.79 13.54 -2.50
C GLN A 288 14.68 13.06 -1.05
N THR A 289 14.59 11.76 -0.88
CA THR A 289 14.41 11.14 0.43
C THR A 289 15.70 10.46 0.90
N SER A 290 16.07 10.66 2.15
CA SER A 290 17.10 9.87 2.81
C SER A 290 16.51 8.99 3.90
N SER A 291 17.08 7.80 4.11
CA SER A 291 16.68 6.88 5.17
C SER A 291 17.89 6.26 5.85
N ALA A 292 17.81 6.06 7.15
CA ALA A 292 18.83 5.28 7.85
C ALA A 292 18.77 3.81 7.40
N LEU A 293 17.57 3.26 7.30
CA LEU A 293 17.32 1.88 6.89
C LEU A 293 16.24 1.81 5.80
N VAL A 294 16.52 1.12 4.70
CA VAL A 294 15.47 0.63 3.78
C VAL A 294 15.24 -0.85 4.06
N LEU A 295 14.01 -1.23 4.37
CA LEU A 295 13.60 -2.59 4.67
C LEU A 295 12.70 -3.14 3.56
N ILE A 296 13.04 -4.33 3.04
CA ILE A 296 12.36 -5.00 1.94
C ILE A 296 12.05 -6.42 2.39
N ARG A 297 10.75 -6.81 2.45
CA ARG A 297 10.34 -8.17 2.83
C ARG A 297 9.97 -9.06 1.63
N ASP A 298 9.91 -8.51 0.44
CA ASP A 298 9.69 -9.27 -0.79
C ASP A 298 10.85 -9.01 -1.75
N PRO A 299 11.89 -9.89 -1.77
CA PRO A 299 13.03 -9.72 -2.66
C PRO A 299 12.66 -9.69 -4.15
N SER A 300 11.50 -10.23 -4.54
CA SER A 300 11.07 -10.28 -5.94
C SER A 300 10.85 -8.89 -6.57
N ILE A 301 10.64 -7.84 -5.75
CA ILE A 301 10.57 -6.45 -6.23
C ILE A 301 11.90 -5.94 -6.78
N LEU A 302 13.02 -6.59 -6.41
CA LEU A 302 14.37 -6.26 -6.85
C LEU A 302 14.83 -7.09 -8.06
N GLN A 303 14.09 -8.15 -8.43
CA GLN A 303 14.50 -9.06 -9.51
C GLN A 303 14.52 -8.36 -10.88
N PHE A 304 13.54 -7.51 -11.15
CA PHE A 304 13.44 -6.69 -12.36
C PHE A 304 13.03 -5.26 -11.98
N PRO A 305 13.92 -4.50 -11.33
CA PRO A 305 13.58 -3.15 -10.90
C PRO A 305 13.47 -2.20 -12.10
N ARG A 306 12.77 -1.09 -11.91
CA ARG A 306 12.78 0.00 -12.88
C ARG A 306 14.18 0.62 -12.94
N HIS A 307 14.63 1.00 -14.15
CA HIS A 307 15.92 1.69 -14.35
C HIS A 307 16.03 3.08 -13.71
N GLN A 308 14.95 3.64 -13.20
CA GLN A 308 15.00 4.95 -12.55
C GLN A 308 15.16 4.76 -11.04
N PRO A 309 16.14 5.46 -10.42
CA PRO A 309 16.28 5.46 -8.96
C PRO A 309 14.96 5.82 -8.28
N PRO A 310 14.64 5.19 -7.15
CA PRO A 310 13.36 5.41 -6.47
C PRO A 310 13.28 6.75 -5.70
N GLY A 311 14.24 7.68 -5.87
CA GLY A 311 14.30 8.95 -5.14
C GLY A 311 14.58 8.80 -3.64
N VAL A 312 14.94 7.60 -3.20
CA VAL A 312 15.30 7.27 -1.82
C VAL A 312 16.73 6.79 -1.78
N THR A 313 17.57 7.43 -0.98
CA THR A 313 18.92 6.96 -0.64
C THR A 313 18.91 6.35 0.76
N ALA A 314 19.66 5.29 0.99
CA ALA A 314 19.75 4.61 2.28
C ALA A 314 21.18 4.69 2.85
N LYS A 315 21.31 4.48 4.15
CA LYS A 315 22.61 4.16 4.77
C LYS A 315 22.83 2.65 4.87
N LEU A 316 21.74 1.89 5.00
CA LEU A 316 21.72 0.44 4.99
C LEU A 316 20.45 -0.05 4.27
N THR A 317 20.55 -1.11 3.47
CA THR A 317 19.40 -1.82 2.89
C THR A 317 19.33 -3.23 3.49
N ALA A 318 18.23 -3.53 4.19
CA ALA A 318 17.93 -4.86 4.71
C ALA A 318 16.92 -5.58 3.79
N ILE A 319 17.31 -6.71 3.24
CA ILE A 319 16.45 -7.58 2.45
C ILE A 319 16.04 -8.75 3.33
N VAL A 320 14.82 -8.73 3.80
CA VAL A 320 14.23 -9.83 4.58
C VAL A 320 13.62 -10.83 3.62
N ALA A 321 14.16 -12.03 3.57
CA ALA A 321 13.63 -13.09 2.75
C ALA A 321 12.53 -13.83 3.51
N SER A 322 11.28 -13.62 3.11
CA SER A 322 10.12 -14.32 3.67
C SER A 322 9.89 -15.69 3.04
N GLU A 323 10.51 -15.96 1.89
CA GLU A 323 10.43 -17.23 1.16
C GLU A 323 11.81 -17.59 0.61
N ALA A 324 12.04 -18.88 0.36
CA ALA A 324 13.25 -19.36 -0.32
C ALA A 324 13.35 -18.80 -1.76
N PRO A 325 14.57 -18.67 -2.33
CA PRO A 325 14.79 -18.15 -3.69
C PRO A 325 14.06 -18.96 -4.78
N SER A 326 13.84 -20.26 -4.55
CA SER A 326 13.08 -21.14 -5.44
C SER A 326 12.26 -22.13 -4.64
N ALA A 327 11.27 -22.77 -5.28
CA ALA A 327 10.58 -23.92 -4.73
C ALA A 327 11.56 -25.10 -4.56
N LEU A 328 11.27 -26.02 -3.63
CA LEU A 328 12.14 -27.17 -3.32
C LEU A 328 12.41 -28.07 -4.54
N ASP A 329 11.45 -28.17 -5.45
CA ASP A 329 11.55 -28.92 -6.71
C ASP A 329 12.15 -28.12 -7.87
N GLY A 330 12.52 -26.84 -7.63
CA GLY A 330 13.06 -25.94 -8.63
C GLY A 330 12.04 -25.41 -9.66
N SER A 331 10.77 -25.76 -9.53
CA SER A 331 9.71 -25.39 -10.49
C SER A 331 9.36 -23.90 -10.50
N ASP A 332 9.53 -23.19 -9.37
CA ASP A 332 9.25 -21.76 -9.22
C ASP A 332 10.52 -21.02 -8.77
N SER A 333 11.12 -20.26 -9.69
CA SER A 333 12.22 -19.34 -9.37
C SER A 333 11.62 -17.99 -8.98
N ARG A 334 11.71 -17.65 -7.70
CA ARG A 334 11.08 -16.44 -7.12
C ARG A 334 11.96 -15.21 -7.26
N TYR A 335 13.25 -15.38 -7.00
CA TYR A 335 14.27 -14.33 -7.12
C TYR A 335 15.68 -14.94 -7.12
N VAL A 336 16.65 -14.19 -7.64
CA VAL A 336 18.08 -14.54 -7.62
C VAL A 336 18.78 -13.61 -6.62
N PRO A 337 19.29 -14.10 -5.48
CA PRO A 337 19.84 -13.25 -4.42
C PRO A 337 20.93 -12.28 -4.89
N GLN A 338 21.86 -12.73 -5.74
CA GLN A 338 22.95 -11.90 -6.26
C GLN A 338 22.42 -10.74 -7.13
N ALA A 339 21.41 -11.02 -7.98
CA ALA A 339 20.77 -9.99 -8.80
C ALA A 339 20.02 -8.96 -7.94
N CYS A 340 19.29 -9.44 -6.92
CA CYS A 340 18.59 -8.57 -5.97
C CYS A 340 19.55 -7.71 -5.15
N THR A 341 20.70 -8.26 -4.73
CA THR A 341 21.76 -7.51 -4.03
C THR A 341 22.31 -6.39 -4.90
N ALA A 342 22.65 -6.70 -6.17
CA ALA A 342 23.16 -5.71 -7.10
C ALA A 342 22.13 -4.59 -7.35
N ALA A 343 20.87 -4.97 -7.59
CA ALA A 343 19.77 -4.03 -7.80
C ALA A 343 19.54 -3.13 -6.58
N ALA A 344 19.55 -3.68 -5.35
CA ALA A 344 19.39 -2.90 -4.12
C ALA A 344 20.51 -1.87 -3.93
N ARG A 345 21.77 -2.27 -4.18
CA ARG A 345 22.91 -1.36 -4.13
C ARG A 345 22.82 -0.24 -5.16
N GLU A 346 22.43 -0.55 -6.37
CA GLU A 346 22.23 0.46 -7.43
C GLU A 346 21.09 1.43 -7.09
N LEU A 347 19.94 0.92 -6.64
CA LEU A 347 18.76 1.72 -6.37
C LEU A 347 18.88 2.63 -5.15
N PHE A 348 19.49 2.15 -4.07
CA PHE A 348 19.51 2.85 -2.78
C PHE A 348 20.88 3.42 -2.39
N GLY A 349 21.93 3.07 -3.12
CA GLY A 349 23.29 3.59 -2.89
C GLY A 349 23.93 3.12 -1.58
N ALA A 350 23.49 1.98 -1.02
CA ALA A 350 23.87 1.52 0.32
C ALA A 350 24.36 0.08 0.36
N PRO A 351 25.17 -0.29 1.38
CA PRO A 351 25.43 -1.69 1.71
C PRO A 351 24.14 -2.46 1.91
N THR A 352 24.16 -3.74 1.58
CA THR A 352 22.99 -4.63 1.65
C THR A 352 23.26 -5.76 2.64
N VAL A 353 22.28 -6.07 3.48
CA VAL A 353 22.28 -7.22 4.37
C VAL A 353 21.01 -8.07 4.11
N TRP A 354 21.19 -9.37 3.96
CA TRP A 354 20.12 -10.36 3.88
C TRP A 354 19.75 -10.84 5.27
N ILE A 355 18.48 -10.96 5.53
CA ILE A 355 17.94 -11.46 6.80
C ILE A 355 16.92 -12.54 6.47
N PRO A 356 17.15 -13.80 6.82
CA PRO A 356 16.16 -14.86 6.63
C PRO A 356 15.00 -14.66 7.62
N GLN A 357 13.80 -15.05 7.23
CA GLN A 357 12.64 -15.04 8.12
C GLN A 357 12.72 -16.18 9.15
N ASP A 358 13.26 -17.31 8.74
CA ASP A 358 13.44 -18.52 9.57
C ASP A 358 14.67 -19.34 9.15
N GLN A 359 14.94 -20.43 9.87
CA GLN A 359 16.10 -21.31 9.64
C GLN A 359 16.08 -22.03 8.28
N LYS A 360 14.89 -22.32 7.72
CA LYS A 360 14.76 -22.97 6.41
C LYS A 360 15.13 -22.02 5.30
N VAL A 361 14.62 -20.78 5.40
CA VAL A 361 14.99 -19.71 4.47
C VAL A 361 16.48 -19.39 4.59
N ARG A 362 17.06 -19.42 5.81
CA ARG A 362 18.50 -19.28 6.03
C ARG A 362 19.27 -20.31 5.22
N HIS A 363 18.94 -21.58 5.41
CA HIS A 363 19.61 -22.67 4.69
C HIS A 363 19.51 -22.50 3.16
N ALA A 364 18.33 -22.13 2.65
CA ALA A 364 18.14 -21.90 1.23
C ALA A 364 18.98 -20.71 0.69
N LEU A 365 19.15 -19.65 1.49
CA LEU A 365 20.00 -18.51 1.14
C LEU A 365 21.49 -18.90 1.15
N GLU A 366 21.94 -19.68 2.13
CA GLU A 366 23.30 -20.23 2.21
C GLU A 366 23.61 -21.13 1.00
N MET A 367 22.67 -22.02 0.65
CA MET A 367 22.79 -22.87 -0.56
C MET A 367 22.82 -22.05 -1.86
N SER A 368 22.26 -20.85 -1.87
CA SER A 368 22.36 -19.93 -3.02
C SER A 368 23.66 -19.12 -3.05
N GLY A 369 24.59 -19.35 -2.11
CA GLY A 369 25.92 -18.74 -2.05
C GLY A 369 26.00 -17.47 -1.20
N LEU A 370 24.98 -17.12 -0.42
CA LEU A 370 25.08 -16.04 0.56
C LEU A 370 25.77 -16.49 1.84
N SER A 371 26.66 -15.66 2.35
CA SER A 371 27.38 -15.90 3.62
C SER A 371 27.61 -14.59 4.36
N GLN A 372 28.11 -14.66 5.58
CA GLN A 372 28.51 -13.45 6.31
C GLN A 372 29.65 -12.73 5.57
N PRO A 373 29.67 -11.38 5.58
CA PRO A 373 28.77 -10.47 6.32
C PRO A 373 27.47 -10.10 5.60
N GLU A 374 27.22 -10.63 4.40
CA GLU A 374 26.00 -10.30 3.61
C GLU A 374 24.75 -10.97 4.19
N LEU A 375 24.87 -12.11 4.88
CA LEU A 375 23.81 -12.79 5.58
C LEU A 375 23.87 -12.50 7.08
N ALA A 376 22.78 -11.98 7.65
CA ALA A 376 22.70 -11.68 9.08
C ALA A 376 22.80 -12.96 9.94
N SER A 377 23.35 -12.81 11.14
CA SER A 377 23.47 -13.91 12.12
C SER A 377 22.17 -14.23 12.88
N PHE A 378 21.08 -13.51 12.57
CA PHE A 378 19.77 -13.67 13.21
C PHE A 378 18.68 -13.76 12.14
N GLU A 379 17.54 -14.33 12.51
CA GLU A 379 16.30 -14.34 11.74
C GLU A 379 15.42 -13.14 12.12
N LEU A 380 14.58 -12.67 11.16
CA LEU A 380 13.58 -11.66 11.40
C LEU A 380 12.19 -12.22 11.04
N PRO A 381 11.60 -13.03 11.92
CA PRO A 381 10.25 -13.54 11.74
C PRO A 381 9.26 -12.37 11.71
N GLY A 382 8.09 -12.58 11.09
CA GLY A 382 7.03 -11.59 11.08
C GLY A 382 6.59 -11.23 12.49
N VAL A 383 6.16 -10.01 12.68
CA VAL A 383 5.63 -9.52 13.96
C VAL A 383 4.13 -9.67 14.00
N ILE A 384 3.63 -10.10 15.14
CA ILE A 384 2.21 -10.04 15.47
C ILE A 384 2.05 -9.29 16.79
N ASP A 385 1.17 -8.29 16.87
CA ASP A 385 0.81 -7.67 18.16
C ASP A 385 -0.30 -8.50 18.83
N PRO A 386 0.02 -9.33 19.83
CA PRO A 386 -0.97 -10.22 20.45
C PRO A 386 -2.14 -9.47 21.10
N ARG A 387 -1.97 -8.17 21.40
CA ARG A 387 -3.02 -7.33 22.00
C ARG A 387 -4.09 -6.98 20.98
N GLU A 388 -3.69 -6.72 19.73
CA GLU A 388 -4.63 -6.41 18.64
C GLU A 388 -5.41 -7.64 18.17
N TRP A 389 -4.83 -8.84 18.33
CA TRP A 389 -5.46 -10.11 17.97
C TRP A 389 -6.23 -10.77 19.10
N ARG A 390 -6.15 -10.22 20.30
CA ARG A 390 -6.77 -10.82 21.49
C ARG A 390 -8.28 -10.91 21.38
N VAL A 391 -8.79 -12.14 21.46
CA VAL A 391 -10.22 -12.45 21.64
C VAL A 391 -10.40 -13.07 23.02
N GLU A 392 -11.28 -12.49 23.82
CA GLU A 392 -11.65 -13.06 25.11
C GLU A 392 -12.50 -14.31 24.88
N ARG A 393 -11.94 -15.47 25.24
CA ARG A 393 -12.67 -16.75 25.15
C ARG A 393 -13.10 -17.20 26.52
N THR A 394 -14.43 -17.27 26.69
CA THR A 394 -15.05 -17.74 27.92
C THR A 394 -15.69 -19.12 27.76
N GLY A 395 -15.79 -19.65 26.55
CA GLY A 395 -16.39 -20.93 26.20
C GLY A 395 -16.45 -21.11 24.67
N PHE A 396 -17.31 -22.02 24.25
CA PHE A 396 -17.54 -22.31 22.83
C PHE A 396 -18.46 -21.28 22.18
N ARG A 397 -18.43 -21.21 20.83
CA ARG A 397 -19.22 -20.28 20.04
C ARG A 397 -20.63 -20.80 19.73
N ALA A 398 -20.80 -22.12 19.67
CA ALA A 398 -22.06 -22.78 19.40
C ALA A 398 -22.18 -24.11 20.19
N ASP A 399 -23.33 -24.76 20.06
CA ASP A 399 -23.60 -26.08 20.68
C ASP A 399 -22.78 -27.18 20.01
N VAL A 400 -22.43 -27.01 18.72
CA VAL A 400 -21.49 -27.85 17.97
C VAL A 400 -20.15 -27.14 17.81
N PRO A 401 -19.02 -27.86 17.72
CA PRO A 401 -17.74 -27.25 17.55
C PRO A 401 -17.66 -26.48 16.20
N VAL A 402 -17.19 -25.25 16.26
CA VAL A 402 -16.93 -24.42 15.07
C VAL A 402 -15.47 -24.56 14.70
N VAL A 403 -15.24 -25.28 13.60
CA VAL A 403 -13.90 -25.55 13.05
C VAL A 403 -13.69 -24.70 11.81
N GLY A 404 -12.54 -24.08 11.66
CA GLY A 404 -12.32 -23.30 10.46
C GLY A 404 -10.86 -23.12 10.08
N ARG A 405 -10.67 -22.46 8.95
CA ARG A 405 -9.37 -22.05 8.42
C ARG A 405 -9.50 -20.76 7.65
N HIS A 406 -8.41 -20.01 7.60
CA HIS A 406 -8.25 -18.89 6.66
C HIS A 406 -6.91 -19.03 5.96
N SER A 407 -6.93 -19.02 4.65
CA SER A 407 -5.74 -19.08 3.79
C SER A 407 -6.14 -18.73 2.37
N ARG A 408 -5.16 -18.48 1.51
CA ARG A 408 -5.44 -18.44 0.07
C ARG A 408 -6.03 -19.77 -0.40
N ASP A 409 -6.98 -19.69 -1.32
CA ASP A 409 -7.50 -20.86 -2.01
C ASP A 409 -6.51 -21.25 -3.13
N SER A 410 -5.67 -22.24 -2.83
CA SER A 410 -4.76 -22.88 -3.78
C SER A 410 -4.87 -24.38 -3.62
N SER A 411 -4.59 -25.13 -4.68
CA SER A 411 -4.62 -26.61 -4.66
C SER A 411 -3.68 -27.21 -3.61
N THR A 412 -2.54 -26.54 -3.34
CA THR A 412 -1.55 -26.97 -2.35
C THR A 412 -1.94 -26.64 -0.92
N ALA A 413 -2.83 -25.67 -0.71
CA ALA A 413 -3.29 -25.29 0.62
C ALA A 413 -4.30 -26.29 1.23
N TRP A 414 -4.72 -27.28 0.48
CA TRP A 414 -5.68 -28.31 0.90
C TRP A 414 -5.03 -29.71 0.88
N PRO A 415 -5.56 -30.68 1.65
CA PRO A 415 -5.19 -32.09 1.49
C PRO A 415 -5.48 -32.56 0.05
N ARG A 416 -4.56 -33.33 -0.54
CA ARG A 416 -4.71 -33.80 -1.93
C ARG A 416 -5.88 -34.75 -2.16
N GLU A 417 -6.19 -35.56 -1.14
CA GLU A 417 -7.15 -36.66 -1.25
C GLU A 417 -8.48 -36.30 -0.60
N ARG A 418 -9.57 -36.63 -1.30
CA ARG A 418 -10.96 -36.43 -0.80
C ARG A 418 -11.17 -37.04 0.59
N GLU A 419 -10.66 -38.24 0.83
CA GLU A 419 -10.82 -38.92 2.12
C GLU A 419 -10.13 -38.13 3.23
N THR A 420 -8.91 -37.70 3.03
CA THR A 420 -8.14 -36.88 3.98
C THR A 420 -8.84 -35.52 4.21
N LEU A 421 -9.41 -34.91 3.17
CA LEU A 421 -10.14 -33.66 3.29
C LEU A 421 -11.35 -33.80 4.24
N PHE A 422 -12.13 -34.88 4.13
CA PHE A 422 -13.27 -35.16 5.02
C PHE A 422 -12.87 -35.64 6.43
N GLN A 423 -11.71 -36.25 6.59
CA GLN A 423 -11.16 -36.55 7.91
C GLN A 423 -10.84 -35.27 8.70
N VAL A 424 -10.37 -34.22 8.00
CA VAL A 424 -10.01 -32.94 8.59
C VAL A 424 -11.21 -31.97 8.69
N TYR A 425 -12.03 -31.90 7.65
CA TYR A 425 -13.20 -31.03 7.54
C TYR A 425 -14.45 -31.87 7.22
N PRO A 426 -15.06 -32.50 8.21
CA PRO A 426 -16.10 -33.50 7.96
C PRO A 426 -17.39 -32.92 7.37
N ASP A 427 -18.01 -33.68 6.47
CA ASP A 427 -19.40 -33.52 6.05
C ASP A 427 -20.32 -34.15 7.09
N SER A 428 -20.67 -33.39 8.10
CA SER A 428 -21.38 -33.93 9.26
C SER A 428 -22.09 -32.81 10.05
N SER A 429 -23.32 -33.02 10.46
CA SER A 429 -24.13 -32.06 11.22
C SER A 429 -23.64 -31.81 12.67
N ASP A 430 -22.66 -32.60 13.13
CA ASP A 430 -22.06 -32.45 14.46
C ASP A 430 -20.86 -31.48 14.48
N THR A 431 -20.58 -30.80 13.38
CA THR A 431 -19.46 -29.86 13.23
C THR A 431 -19.82 -28.74 12.23
N ASP A 432 -19.62 -27.48 12.61
CA ASP A 432 -19.76 -26.31 11.74
C ASP A 432 -18.36 -26.00 11.13
N ILE A 433 -18.25 -25.99 9.81
CA ILE A 433 -17.00 -25.71 9.11
C ILE A 433 -17.06 -24.30 8.52
N ARG A 434 -16.04 -23.48 8.79
CA ARG A 434 -15.93 -22.11 8.27
C ARG A 434 -14.62 -21.91 7.53
N VAL A 435 -14.69 -21.32 6.35
CA VAL A 435 -13.52 -21.08 5.50
C VAL A 435 -13.50 -19.61 5.08
N LEU A 436 -12.37 -18.96 5.22
CA LEU A 436 -12.14 -17.64 4.68
C LEU A 436 -11.01 -17.68 3.63
N GLY A 437 -11.28 -17.13 2.45
CA GLY A 437 -10.36 -17.07 1.32
C GLY A 437 -10.78 -17.92 0.13
N GLY A 438 -11.99 -18.53 0.19
CA GLY A 438 -12.55 -19.36 -0.87
C GLY A 438 -12.29 -20.86 -0.65
N ALA A 439 -13.03 -21.70 -1.36
CA ALA A 439 -12.93 -23.17 -1.33
C ALA A 439 -13.12 -23.83 -2.70
N ARG A 440 -12.77 -23.11 -3.79
CA ARG A 440 -12.84 -23.67 -5.15
C ARG A 440 -11.91 -24.88 -5.31
N SER A 441 -10.68 -24.76 -4.81
CA SER A 441 -9.71 -25.86 -4.85
C SER A 441 -10.19 -27.07 -4.05
N ALA A 442 -10.84 -26.88 -2.90
CA ALA A 442 -11.46 -27.96 -2.14
C ALA A 442 -12.59 -28.62 -2.94
N LEU A 443 -13.44 -27.85 -3.62
CA LEU A 443 -14.50 -28.36 -4.47
C LEU A 443 -13.97 -29.20 -5.62
N GLU A 444 -12.86 -28.80 -6.24
CA GLU A 444 -12.17 -29.57 -7.28
C GLU A 444 -11.65 -30.92 -6.75
N ILE A 445 -11.09 -30.94 -5.54
CA ILE A 445 -10.61 -32.17 -4.88
C ILE A 445 -11.80 -33.11 -4.54
N LEU A 446 -12.91 -32.52 -4.09
CA LEU A 446 -14.11 -33.30 -3.80
C LEU A 446 -14.74 -33.91 -5.06
N GLY A 447 -14.56 -33.28 -6.23
CA GLY A 447 -15.17 -33.72 -7.50
C GLY A 447 -16.71 -33.56 -7.51
N ASP A 448 -17.26 -32.80 -6.61
CA ASP A 448 -18.69 -32.59 -6.42
C ASP A 448 -19.16 -31.26 -7.02
N ALA A 449 -20.46 -31.14 -7.28
CA ALA A 449 -21.05 -29.91 -7.80
C ALA A 449 -21.26 -28.82 -6.74
N ALA A 450 -21.21 -29.18 -5.45
CA ALA A 450 -21.41 -28.28 -4.33
C ALA A 450 -20.61 -28.72 -3.11
N LEU A 451 -20.28 -27.77 -2.25
CA LEU A 451 -19.67 -28.02 -0.93
C LEU A 451 -20.71 -28.61 0.04
N PRO A 452 -20.27 -29.34 1.09
CA PRO A 452 -21.15 -29.83 2.14
C PRO A 452 -21.99 -28.72 2.79
N SER A 453 -23.21 -29.05 3.19
CA SER A 453 -24.17 -28.08 3.71
C SER A 453 -23.77 -27.44 5.05
N ASN A 454 -22.86 -28.07 5.80
CA ASN A 454 -22.28 -27.56 7.04
C ASN A 454 -21.02 -26.69 6.83
N TRP A 455 -20.67 -26.35 5.56
CA TRP A 455 -19.56 -25.47 5.23
C TRP A 455 -20.07 -24.06 4.92
N LEU A 456 -19.62 -23.06 5.69
CA LEU A 456 -19.83 -21.65 5.42
C LEU A 456 -18.51 -21.07 4.87
N VAL A 457 -18.52 -20.66 3.61
CA VAL A 457 -17.34 -20.16 2.91
C VAL A 457 -17.50 -18.67 2.64
N TYR A 458 -16.49 -17.91 3.02
CA TYR A 458 -16.32 -16.49 2.71
C TYR A 458 -15.24 -16.31 1.65
N ASP A 459 -15.49 -15.42 0.70
CA ASP A 459 -14.47 -15.02 -0.26
C ASP A 459 -13.36 -14.19 0.41
N TYR A 460 -12.25 -14.04 -0.31
CA TYR A 460 -11.14 -13.22 0.17
C TYR A 460 -11.62 -11.76 0.36
N ASP A 461 -11.31 -11.16 1.51
CA ASP A 461 -11.72 -9.81 1.93
C ASP A 461 -13.24 -9.60 2.16
N GLU A 462 -14.07 -10.63 2.12
CA GLU A 462 -15.51 -10.52 2.43
C GLU A 462 -15.74 -10.13 3.89
N ILE A 463 -14.96 -10.69 4.81
CA ILE A 463 -14.91 -10.29 6.21
C ILE A 463 -13.46 -10.11 6.67
N ASP A 464 -13.24 -9.30 7.71
CA ASP A 464 -11.90 -9.18 8.27
C ASP A 464 -11.50 -10.44 9.04
N VAL A 465 -10.19 -10.77 9.00
CA VAL A 465 -9.66 -12.02 9.58
C VAL A 465 -9.93 -12.14 11.08
N ARG A 466 -9.91 -11.04 11.85
CA ARG A 466 -10.19 -11.09 13.30
C ARG A 466 -11.65 -11.42 13.58
N SER A 467 -12.56 -10.82 12.83
CA SER A 467 -14.00 -11.13 12.88
C SER A 467 -14.28 -12.57 12.49
N PHE A 468 -13.56 -13.12 11.54
CA PHE A 468 -13.62 -14.52 11.18
C PHE A 468 -13.10 -15.41 12.32
N LEU A 469 -11.90 -15.17 12.83
CA LEU A 469 -11.30 -15.95 13.93
C LEU A 469 -12.11 -15.86 15.23
N TYR A 470 -12.83 -14.75 15.44
CA TYR A 470 -13.78 -14.64 16.56
C TYR A 470 -14.88 -15.69 16.51
N GLN A 471 -15.29 -16.12 15.33
CA GLN A 471 -16.37 -17.09 15.14
C GLN A 471 -15.93 -18.54 15.37
N LEU A 472 -14.61 -18.84 15.39
CA LEU A 472 -14.08 -20.20 15.49
C LEU A 472 -13.83 -20.61 16.94
N ASP A 473 -13.98 -21.91 17.24
CA ASP A 473 -13.43 -22.57 18.40
C ASP A 473 -12.06 -23.19 18.08
N PHE A 474 -12.00 -23.91 16.95
CA PHE A 474 -10.81 -24.59 16.48
C PHE A 474 -10.37 -24.02 15.15
N TRP A 475 -9.07 -23.84 15.01
CA TRP A 475 -8.45 -23.53 13.74
C TRP A 475 -7.61 -24.74 13.29
N VAL A 476 -7.93 -25.27 12.10
CA VAL A 476 -7.36 -26.52 11.62
C VAL A 476 -6.71 -26.28 10.27
N TYR A 477 -5.46 -26.72 10.10
CA TYR A 477 -4.74 -26.52 8.84
C TYR A 477 -3.95 -27.78 8.47
N PHE A 478 -4.35 -28.38 7.36
CA PHE A 478 -3.67 -29.48 6.71
C PHE A 478 -3.53 -29.14 5.24
N SER A 479 -2.32 -28.88 4.80
CA SER A 479 -1.94 -28.61 3.41
C SER A 479 -1.23 -29.81 2.80
N ASP A 480 -1.08 -29.76 1.46
CA ASP A 480 -0.21 -30.69 0.75
C ASP A 480 1.22 -30.60 1.31
N PRO A 481 1.87 -31.74 1.61
CA PRO A 481 3.26 -31.75 2.05
C PRO A 481 4.25 -31.07 1.08
N ALA A 482 3.91 -30.99 -0.21
CA ALA A 482 4.72 -30.30 -1.22
C ALA A 482 4.67 -28.75 -1.13
N GLU A 483 3.74 -28.17 -0.36
CA GLU A 483 3.64 -26.72 -0.22
C GLU A 483 4.87 -26.09 0.48
N GLY A 484 5.68 -26.90 1.14
CA GLY A 484 6.74 -26.39 2.00
C GLY A 484 6.20 -25.89 3.34
N GLU A 485 7.08 -25.82 4.33
CA GLU A 485 6.72 -25.46 5.70
C GLU A 485 7.16 -24.03 6.01
N ALA A 486 6.66 -23.05 5.25
CA ALA A 486 6.86 -21.63 5.63
C ALA A 486 6.15 -21.35 6.97
N LEU A 487 6.72 -20.47 7.77
CA LEU A 487 6.06 -19.96 8.99
C LEU A 487 4.73 -19.33 8.57
N ASN A 488 3.64 -20.06 8.75
CA ASN A 488 2.33 -19.59 8.34
C ASN A 488 1.82 -18.54 9.31
N ARG A 489 1.76 -17.28 8.87
CA ARG A 489 1.19 -16.18 9.63
C ARG A 489 -0.23 -16.50 10.13
N GLU A 490 -1.00 -17.23 9.35
CA GLU A 490 -2.35 -17.67 9.69
C GLU A 490 -2.42 -18.48 10.98
N VAL A 491 -1.38 -19.31 11.24
CA VAL A 491 -1.23 -20.05 12.50
C VAL A 491 -1.05 -19.10 13.68
N LEU A 492 -0.21 -18.07 13.52
CA LEU A 492 0.05 -17.07 14.55
C LEU A 492 -1.20 -16.25 14.86
N GLU A 493 -1.94 -15.85 13.84
CA GLU A 493 -3.20 -15.10 13.97
C GLU A 493 -4.24 -15.93 14.72
N ALA A 494 -4.37 -17.21 14.40
CA ALA A 494 -5.28 -18.13 15.07
C ALA A 494 -4.90 -18.36 16.54
N LEU A 495 -3.61 -18.60 16.82
CA LEU A 495 -3.09 -18.76 18.20
C LEU A 495 -3.29 -17.48 19.03
N ALA A 496 -2.94 -16.32 18.47
CA ALA A 496 -3.09 -15.01 19.12
C ALA A 496 -4.57 -14.70 19.44
N SER A 497 -5.49 -15.09 18.54
CA SER A 497 -6.94 -14.97 18.74
C SER A 497 -7.50 -16.01 19.74
N GLY A 498 -6.66 -16.91 20.24
CA GLY A 498 -7.04 -17.93 21.20
C GLY A 498 -7.88 -19.07 20.62
N CYS A 499 -7.83 -19.31 19.32
CA CYS A 499 -8.33 -20.56 18.76
C CYS A 499 -7.49 -21.73 19.28
N VAL A 500 -8.10 -22.89 19.49
CA VAL A 500 -7.33 -24.12 19.65
C VAL A 500 -6.88 -24.57 18.26
N VAL A 501 -5.56 -24.58 18.05
CA VAL A 501 -4.98 -24.84 16.75
C VAL A 501 -4.60 -26.31 16.62
N ILE A 502 -4.97 -26.96 15.50
CA ILE A 502 -4.65 -28.36 15.20
C ILE A 502 -3.86 -28.40 13.88
N LEU A 503 -2.67 -28.99 13.93
CA LEU A 503 -1.71 -29.05 12.84
C LEU A 503 -1.20 -30.49 12.61
N PRO A 504 -0.64 -30.79 11.44
CA PRO A 504 0.17 -32.01 11.26
C PRO A 504 1.49 -31.91 12.04
N HIS A 505 2.06 -33.06 12.41
CA HIS A 505 3.28 -33.17 13.24
C HIS A 505 4.49 -32.42 12.70
N ARG A 506 4.57 -32.18 11.40
CA ARG A 506 5.67 -31.42 10.80
C ARG A 506 5.83 -29.97 11.33
N PHE A 507 4.80 -29.40 11.98
CA PHE A 507 4.85 -28.06 12.59
C PHE A 507 5.24 -28.08 14.08
N GLU A 508 5.45 -29.23 14.69
CA GLU A 508 5.70 -29.37 16.12
C GLU A 508 6.98 -28.67 16.57
N GLU A 509 8.05 -28.76 15.76
CA GLU A 509 9.32 -28.07 16.04
C GLU A 509 9.17 -26.54 16.06
N THR A 510 8.30 -26.00 15.19
CA THR A 510 8.09 -24.54 15.09
C THR A 510 7.24 -23.98 16.23
N PHE A 511 6.14 -24.64 16.57
CA PHE A 511 5.15 -24.09 17.50
C PHE A 511 5.13 -24.76 18.88
N GLY A 512 5.87 -25.85 19.08
CA GLY A 512 5.95 -26.55 20.38
C GLY A 512 4.57 -26.89 20.94
N ASP A 513 4.34 -26.58 22.20
CA ASP A 513 3.07 -26.86 22.91
C ASP A 513 1.94 -25.85 22.63
N ALA A 514 2.18 -24.88 21.74
CA ALA A 514 1.16 -23.90 21.35
C ALA A 514 -0.03 -24.54 20.61
N ALA A 515 0.21 -25.57 19.82
CA ALA A 515 -0.78 -26.26 19.00
C ALA A 515 -0.94 -27.74 19.39
N LEU A 516 -1.95 -28.37 18.84
CA LEU A 516 -2.16 -29.82 18.92
C LEU A 516 -1.72 -30.44 17.60
N TYR A 517 -0.89 -31.47 17.66
CA TYR A 517 -0.36 -32.17 16.47
C TYR A 517 -1.06 -33.50 16.30
N ARG A 518 -1.65 -33.71 15.13
CA ARG A 518 -2.50 -34.88 14.87
C ARG A 518 -2.27 -35.43 13.47
N HIS A 519 -2.59 -36.73 13.33
CA HIS A 519 -2.85 -37.32 12.03
C HIS A 519 -4.26 -36.90 11.54
N PRO A 520 -4.55 -36.77 10.24
CA PRO A 520 -5.87 -36.40 9.75
C PRO A 520 -7.04 -37.19 10.36
N THR A 521 -6.86 -38.50 10.54
CA THR A 521 -7.85 -39.42 11.15
C THR A 521 -8.19 -39.11 12.60
N GLU A 522 -7.35 -38.37 13.33
CA GLU A 522 -7.49 -38.07 14.75
C GLU A 522 -8.16 -36.68 14.98
N VAL A 523 -8.27 -35.86 13.92
CA VAL A 523 -8.75 -34.46 14.04
C VAL A 523 -10.16 -34.41 14.60
N LYS A 524 -11.10 -35.19 14.04
CA LYS A 524 -12.50 -35.19 14.47
C LYS A 524 -12.64 -35.58 15.96
N GLU A 525 -11.97 -36.65 16.40
CA GLU A 525 -12.00 -37.08 17.78
C GLU A 525 -11.38 -36.04 18.74
N THR A 526 -10.26 -35.43 18.31
CA THR A 526 -9.62 -34.36 19.09
C THR A 526 -10.55 -33.16 19.26
N VAL A 527 -11.19 -32.68 18.21
CA VAL A 527 -12.17 -31.57 18.25
C VAL A 527 -13.31 -31.90 19.22
N GLN A 528 -13.92 -33.07 19.11
CA GLN A 528 -15.02 -33.50 19.97
C GLN A 528 -14.59 -33.64 21.43
N THR A 529 -13.38 -34.16 21.70
CA THR A 529 -12.83 -34.30 23.05
C THR A 529 -12.65 -32.95 23.73
N TYR A 530 -12.03 -32.00 23.03
CA TYR A 530 -11.82 -30.65 23.56
C TYR A 530 -13.15 -29.87 23.69
N HIS A 531 -14.11 -30.07 22.79
CA HIS A 531 -15.43 -29.42 22.86
C HIS A 531 -16.27 -29.94 24.04
N ARG A 532 -16.15 -31.19 24.42
CA ARG A 532 -16.82 -31.73 25.62
C ARG A 532 -16.16 -31.28 26.92
N GLN A 533 -14.89 -30.87 26.90
CA GLN A 533 -14.09 -30.50 28.06
C GLN A 533 -13.66 -29.04 28.03
N ARG A 534 -14.59 -28.13 28.41
CA ARG A 534 -14.36 -26.67 28.38
C ARG A 534 -13.05 -26.25 29.08
N ALA A 535 -12.73 -26.88 30.22
CA ALA A 535 -11.48 -26.55 30.95
C ALA A 535 -10.23 -26.87 30.13
N LEU A 536 -10.20 -28.00 29.44
CA LEU A 536 -9.13 -28.42 28.56
C LEU A 536 -9.00 -27.47 27.36
N PHE A 537 -10.11 -27.12 26.71
CA PHE A 537 -10.18 -26.15 25.63
C PHE A 537 -9.59 -24.80 26.05
N LEU A 538 -10.04 -24.23 27.18
CA LEU A 538 -9.55 -22.94 27.66
C LEU A 538 -8.10 -22.98 28.11
N ALA A 539 -7.61 -24.11 28.62
CA ALA A 539 -6.20 -24.29 28.98
C ALA A 539 -5.31 -24.25 27.72
N GLN A 540 -5.68 -24.97 26.66
CA GLN A 540 -4.94 -25.00 25.40
C GLN A 540 -5.00 -23.63 24.69
N SER A 541 -6.16 -22.98 24.66
CA SER A 541 -6.31 -21.62 24.12
C SER A 541 -5.34 -20.62 24.79
N ARG A 542 -5.26 -20.67 26.13
CA ARG A 542 -4.33 -19.80 26.89
C ARG A 542 -2.87 -20.14 26.62
N ARG A 543 -2.53 -21.44 26.51
CA ARG A 543 -1.17 -21.92 26.21
C ARG A 543 -0.73 -21.44 24.85
N GLY A 544 -1.55 -21.61 23.81
CA GLY A 544 -1.28 -21.13 22.45
C GLY A 544 -0.98 -19.64 22.40
N ARG A 545 -1.82 -18.82 23.07
CA ARG A 545 -1.59 -17.36 23.15
C ARG A 545 -0.30 -17.00 23.89
N ALA A 546 -0.02 -17.65 25.03
CA ALA A 546 1.20 -17.38 25.79
C ALA A 546 2.45 -17.66 24.94
N ARG A 547 2.42 -18.75 24.18
CA ARG A 547 3.55 -19.14 23.33
C ARG A 547 3.79 -18.17 22.15
N VAL A 548 2.73 -17.62 21.56
CA VAL A 548 2.88 -16.57 20.53
C VAL A 548 3.55 -15.34 21.12
N ILE A 549 3.15 -14.93 22.32
CA ILE A 549 3.79 -13.78 23.01
C ILE A 549 5.28 -14.06 23.25
N GLU A 550 5.63 -15.27 23.67
CA GLU A 550 7.02 -15.65 23.93
C GLU A 550 7.89 -15.71 22.68
N LEU A 551 7.38 -16.34 21.59
CA LEU A 551 8.15 -16.55 20.36
C LEU A 551 8.23 -15.32 19.46
N PHE A 552 7.19 -14.48 19.48
CA PHE A 552 7.02 -13.35 18.55
C PHE A 552 6.91 -12.02 19.32
N ASP A 553 7.61 -11.91 20.46
CA ASP A 553 7.63 -10.70 21.28
C ASP A 553 8.09 -9.50 20.43
N PRO A 554 7.26 -8.46 20.36
CA PRO A 554 7.61 -7.19 19.73
C PRO A 554 8.97 -6.62 20.14
N SER A 555 9.42 -6.87 21.37
CA SER A 555 10.71 -6.37 21.88
C SER A 555 11.90 -6.96 21.11
N THR A 556 11.82 -8.21 20.68
CA THR A 556 12.87 -8.86 19.89
C THR A 556 13.02 -8.18 18.52
N TYR A 557 11.90 -7.93 17.83
CA TYR A 557 11.89 -7.20 16.57
C TYR A 557 12.48 -5.78 16.72
N LEU A 558 12.05 -5.05 17.76
CA LEU A 558 12.56 -3.70 18.04
C LEU A 558 14.06 -3.70 18.30
N LYS A 559 14.58 -4.67 19.07
CA LYS A 559 16.00 -4.83 19.32
C LYS A 559 16.80 -5.10 18.05
N GLN A 560 16.32 -6.02 17.21
CA GLN A 560 16.94 -6.35 15.93
C GLN A 560 16.94 -5.15 14.99
N THR A 561 15.81 -4.42 14.90
CA THR A 561 15.71 -3.20 14.10
C THR A 561 16.66 -2.10 14.64
N SER A 562 16.76 -1.92 15.95
CA SER A 562 17.73 -0.99 16.56
C SER A 562 19.16 -1.35 16.19
N THR A 563 19.53 -2.64 16.21
CA THR A 563 20.86 -3.10 15.77
C THR A 563 21.13 -2.77 14.30
N LEU A 564 20.13 -2.87 13.42
CA LEU A 564 20.25 -2.47 12.01
C LEU A 564 20.41 -0.95 11.87
N LEU A 565 19.69 -0.17 12.66
CA LEU A 565 19.81 1.30 12.68
C LEU A 565 21.17 1.76 13.21
N GLU A 566 21.73 1.11 14.23
CA GLU A 566 23.07 1.37 14.74
C GLU A 566 24.15 1.09 13.69
N ARG A 567 24.02 -0.02 12.93
CA ARG A 567 24.89 -0.32 11.78
C ARG A 567 24.84 0.72 10.68
N SER A 568 23.73 1.43 10.54
CA SER A 568 23.58 2.53 9.58
C SER A 568 24.25 3.83 10.02
N SER A 569 24.64 3.98 11.29
CA SER A 569 25.37 5.12 11.79
C SER A 569 26.85 4.99 11.41
N PRO A 570 27.53 6.07 10.97
CA PRO A 570 28.95 6.01 10.73
C PRO A 570 29.63 5.59 12.04
N ALA A 571 30.53 4.58 11.98
CA ALA A 571 31.34 4.20 13.13
C ALA A 571 31.98 5.47 13.69
N THR A 572 31.66 5.82 14.93
CA THR A 572 32.42 6.81 15.69
C THR A 572 33.83 6.26 15.74
N GLY A 573 34.72 6.82 14.90
CA GLY A 573 36.14 6.49 14.95
C GLY A 573 36.66 6.65 16.38
N PRO A 574 37.72 5.93 16.76
CA PRO A 574 38.26 6.01 18.09
C PRO A 574 38.55 7.49 18.41
N GLN A 575 37.98 7.99 19.48
CA GLN A 575 38.30 9.30 20.01
C GLN A 575 39.82 9.30 20.27
N ASN A 576 40.57 10.09 19.46
CA ASN A 576 41.95 10.38 19.74
C ASN A 576 42.00 10.96 21.16
N GLU A 577 42.57 10.20 22.09
CA GLU A 577 43.00 10.75 23.36
C GLU A 577 43.89 11.97 23.07
N PRO A 578 43.76 13.06 23.82
CA PRO A 578 44.61 14.23 23.62
C PRO A 578 46.06 13.84 23.96
N ALA A 579 46.91 13.84 22.94
CA ALA A 579 48.34 13.64 23.08
C ALA A 579 48.89 14.62 24.11
N GLY A 580 49.57 14.05 25.13
CA GLY A 580 50.18 14.79 26.23
C GLY A 580 51.11 15.88 25.73
N VAL A 581 50.98 17.02 26.37
CA VAL A 581 51.86 18.19 26.23
C VAL A 581 53.29 17.81 26.68
N LEU A 582 54.25 17.84 25.77
CA LEU A 582 55.69 17.88 26.08
C LEU A 582 56.18 19.33 26.01
N PRO A 583 57.12 19.74 26.90
CA PRO A 583 57.47 21.14 27.06
C PRO A 583 58.44 21.68 26.01
N ALA A 584 58.39 22.99 25.84
CA ALA A 584 59.15 23.80 24.93
C ALA A 584 60.70 23.67 25.11
N GLY A 585 61.36 23.48 23.99
CA GLY A 585 62.82 23.66 23.84
C GLY A 585 63.10 24.76 22.79
N THR A 586 63.85 25.72 23.27
CA THR A 586 64.34 26.93 22.60
C THR A 586 65.34 26.67 21.46
N GLY A 587 65.27 27.47 20.37
CA GLY A 587 66.50 27.76 19.63
C GLY A 587 66.36 27.98 18.12
N SER A 588 66.46 29.27 17.78
CA SER A 588 67.21 29.96 16.70
C SER A 588 66.77 29.87 15.23
N GLN A 589 66.61 31.07 14.75
CA GLN A 589 66.55 31.64 13.40
C GLN A 589 67.50 31.02 12.38
N THR A 590 67.08 30.96 11.09
CA THR A 590 67.78 31.63 9.99
C THR A 590 66.87 31.70 8.75
N SER A 591 66.95 32.85 8.12
CA SER A 591 66.38 33.39 6.89
C SER A 591 66.87 32.74 5.60
N SER A 592 66.07 32.79 4.53
CA SER A 592 66.33 33.27 3.15
C SER A 592 65.14 32.83 2.28
N GLU A 593 64.35 33.72 1.77
CA GLU A 593 64.36 34.50 0.51
C GLU A 593 64.42 33.66 -0.76
N ASP A 594 63.51 34.06 -1.65
CA ASP A 594 63.49 34.06 -3.09
C ASP A 594 62.86 32.89 -3.86
N GLY A 595 61.89 33.26 -4.68
CA GLY A 595 61.83 33.02 -6.10
C GLY A 595 60.44 32.87 -6.72
N ILE A 596 60.01 33.96 -7.25
CA ILE A 596 58.96 34.21 -8.26
C ILE A 596 59.09 33.28 -9.48
N GLU A 597 57.95 32.83 -10.09
CA GLU A 597 57.56 33.01 -11.49
C GLU A 597 56.33 32.14 -11.87
N GLU A 598 55.33 32.78 -12.19
CA GLU A 598 54.39 32.93 -13.34
C GLU A 598 54.55 31.98 -14.54
N ARG A 599 53.43 31.53 -15.04
CA ARG A 599 52.82 31.49 -16.40
C ARG A 599 51.93 30.27 -16.57
N SER A 600 50.67 30.41 -16.73
CA SER A 600 49.82 30.88 -17.85
C SER A 600 49.65 29.88 -19.01
N ARG A 601 48.37 29.69 -19.38
CA ARG A 601 47.79 29.27 -20.68
C ARG A 601 47.85 27.75 -20.98
N SER A 602 46.90 27.13 -21.63
CA SER A 602 45.58 27.41 -22.23
C SER A 602 45.12 26.14 -22.95
N ARG A 603 43.83 25.98 -23.08
CA ARG A 603 43.07 25.35 -24.17
C ARG A 603 43.42 23.88 -24.57
N THR A 604 42.52 23.01 -24.50
CA THR A 604 41.48 22.68 -25.50
C THR A 604 40.34 21.96 -24.84
#